data_c0df3d6b100a04bc02037168ddbc1e51
#
_entry.id   c0df3d6b100a04bc02037168ddbc1e51
#
_cell.length_a   1.000
_cell.length_b   1.000
_cell.length_c   1.000
_cell.angle_alpha   90.00
_cell.angle_beta   90.00
_cell.angle_gamma   90.00
#
_symmetry.space_group_name_H-M   'P 1'
#
loop_
_entity.id
_entity.type
_entity.pdbx_description
1 polymer ?
#
loop_
_entity_poly.entity_id
_entity_poly.type
_entity_poly.pdbx_seq_one_letter_code
_entity_poly.pdbx_strand_id
1 'polypeptide(L)'
;MAAAHRFISRRRLLASALLAGFAALTAMAAAPAQVQSLAGKTIRIIVPYAPGGTSDILARALSGEVGKALGATVVVDNKPGANGVLGSDLVAKSAPDGTTLLLTDVSGLTSAPALGAKLPFDLAKDLAPITMITYSPHLLVVNPSIAAKTLPELVAASKAKAGGFSAATVGAGSAPHLAGALFARLSGVEWVFVPYKGGGQALTDVVAGHAQVMFNGMLATLPMVKSNQLRVLAVSSDKRWPTLPDVPTVAESGYPGFLTGSFQGLFAAAKTPPEIITRLNAEFGKALAAPEMRERLMSQGAEPRPMPVAQFTDFLKADGAKWAQLAKETGIKID
;
A
#
# COMPACT_ATOMS: atom_id res chain seq x y z
N MET A 1 63.33 8.15 -57.98
CA MET A 1 62.39 7.10 -57.53
C MET A 1 62.27 6.92 -55.98
N ALA A 2 62.98 7.65 -55.17
CA ALA A 2 62.99 7.43 -53.71
C ALA A 2 61.98 8.26 -52.89
N ALA A 3 61.30 9.28 -53.48
CA ALA A 3 60.39 10.18 -52.76
C ALA A 3 58.92 9.62 -52.64
N ALA A 4 58.50 8.76 -53.55
CA ALA A 4 57.13 8.20 -53.58
C ALA A 4 56.87 7.15 -52.48
N HIS A 5 57.87 6.41 -52.04
CA HIS A 5 57.75 5.35 -51.06
C HIS A 5 57.58 5.86 -49.62
N ARG A 6 58.04 7.07 -49.31
CA ARG A 6 57.90 7.67 -47.97
C ARG A 6 56.51 8.28 -47.70
N PHE A 7 55.75 8.64 -48.71
CA PHE A 7 54.40 9.19 -48.59
C PHE A 7 53.33 8.16 -48.30
N ILE A 8 53.51 6.94 -48.87
CA ILE A 8 52.53 5.82 -48.69
C ILE A 8 52.60 5.22 -47.26
N SER A 9 53.82 5.18 -46.68
CA SER A 9 54.00 4.65 -45.31
C SER A 9 53.41 5.54 -44.22
N ARG A 10 53.48 6.86 -44.36
CA ARG A 10 52.89 7.81 -43.40
C ARG A 10 51.36 7.81 -43.40
N ARG A 11 50.72 7.66 -44.59
CA ARG A 11 49.25 7.56 -44.66
C ARG A 11 48.72 6.26 -44.05
N ARG A 12 49.43 5.16 -44.18
CA ARG A 12 49.02 3.88 -43.54
C ARG A 12 49.20 3.89 -42.04
N LEU A 13 50.24 4.55 -41.50
CA LEU A 13 50.42 4.70 -40.06
C LEU A 13 49.37 5.66 -39.43
N LEU A 14 48.97 6.69 -40.12
CA LEU A 14 47.90 7.59 -39.65
C LEU A 14 46.51 6.92 -39.71
N ALA A 15 46.23 6.13 -40.70
CA ALA A 15 44.96 5.36 -40.81
C ALA A 15 44.88 4.28 -39.74
N SER A 16 45.98 3.61 -39.40
CA SER A 16 46.05 2.61 -38.34
C SER A 16 45.87 3.22 -36.94
N ALA A 17 46.43 4.44 -36.70
CA ALA A 17 46.29 5.15 -35.45
C ALA A 17 44.83 5.65 -35.23
N LEU A 18 44.14 6.10 -36.30
CA LEU A 18 42.73 6.50 -36.24
C LEU A 18 41.78 5.33 -35.99
N LEU A 19 42.04 4.16 -36.59
CA LEU A 19 41.27 2.92 -36.35
C LEU A 19 41.48 2.38 -34.93
N ALA A 20 42.69 2.45 -34.39
CA ALA A 20 42.98 2.05 -33.00
C ALA A 20 42.35 3.03 -31.97
N GLY A 21 42.33 4.33 -32.28
CA GLY A 21 41.64 5.34 -31.45
C GLY A 21 40.11 5.16 -31.41
N PHE A 22 39.50 4.80 -32.56
CA PHE A 22 38.07 4.55 -32.64
C PHE A 22 37.66 3.24 -31.91
N ALA A 23 38.48 2.20 -31.99
CA ALA A 23 38.28 0.94 -31.28
C ALA A 23 38.44 1.12 -29.75
N ALA A 24 39.33 2.00 -29.29
CA ALA A 24 39.48 2.32 -27.86
C ALA A 24 38.32 3.15 -27.31
N LEU A 25 37.73 4.06 -28.11
CA LEU A 25 36.54 4.80 -27.72
C LEU A 25 35.27 3.93 -27.61
N THR A 26 35.14 2.92 -28.48
CA THR A 26 34.00 1.98 -28.44
C THR A 26 34.12 0.97 -27.29
N ALA A 27 35.32 0.61 -26.86
CA ALA A 27 35.53 -0.27 -25.69
C ALA A 27 35.22 0.39 -24.37
N MET A 28 35.24 1.72 -24.27
CA MET A 28 34.90 2.47 -23.07
C MET A 28 33.39 2.61 -22.83
N ALA A 29 32.55 2.35 -23.86
CA ALA A 29 31.09 2.51 -23.78
C ALA A 29 30.35 1.26 -23.24
N ALA A 30 31.03 0.16 -22.98
CA ALA A 30 30.45 -1.08 -22.51
C ALA A 30 30.98 -1.51 -21.13
N ALA A 31 31.10 -0.54 -20.19
CA ALA A 31 31.19 -0.93 -18.80
C ALA A 31 29.83 -1.55 -18.43
N PRO A 32 29.76 -2.83 -17.97
CA PRO A 32 28.51 -3.39 -17.50
C PRO A 32 28.02 -2.47 -16.38
N ALA A 33 26.77 -1.99 -16.50
CA ALA A 33 26.12 -1.26 -15.42
C ALA A 33 26.24 -2.16 -14.18
N GLN A 34 27.07 -1.75 -13.22
CA GLN A 34 27.23 -2.48 -11.97
C GLN A 34 25.87 -2.52 -11.32
N VAL A 35 25.20 -3.68 -11.33
CA VAL A 35 23.96 -3.90 -10.62
C VAL A 35 24.20 -3.49 -9.17
N GLN A 36 23.62 -2.38 -8.76
CA GLN A 36 23.79 -1.89 -7.39
C GLN A 36 23.25 -2.96 -6.44
N SER A 37 24.17 -3.67 -5.77
CA SER A 37 23.79 -4.69 -4.79
C SER A 37 23.14 -4.04 -3.58
N LEU A 38 22.04 -4.61 -3.11
CA LEU A 38 21.42 -4.25 -1.83
C LEU A 38 22.11 -4.94 -0.64
N ALA A 39 22.99 -5.92 -0.90
CA ALA A 39 23.69 -6.65 0.13
C ALA A 39 24.58 -5.72 0.99
N GLY A 40 24.56 -5.93 2.30
CA GLY A 40 25.27 -5.11 3.29
C GLY A 40 24.67 -3.74 3.55
N LYS A 41 23.60 -3.35 2.83
CA LYS A 41 22.92 -2.07 3.04
C LYS A 41 21.83 -2.16 4.11
N THR A 42 21.41 -1.01 4.62
CA THR A 42 20.19 -0.88 5.42
C THR A 42 19.05 -0.41 4.50
N ILE A 43 18.00 -1.23 4.42
CA ILE A 43 16.76 -0.91 3.69
C ILE A 43 15.75 -0.39 4.72
N ARG A 44 15.23 0.81 4.50
CA ARG A 44 14.19 1.42 5.33
C ARG A 44 12.84 1.24 4.65
N ILE A 45 11.92 0.53 5.31
CA ILE A 45 10.52 0.50 4.89
C ILE A 45 9.79 1.61 5.63
N ILE A 46 9.45 2.66 4.93
CA ILE A 46 8.62 3.74 5.45
C ILE A 46 7.18 3.27 5.47
N VAL A 47 6.58 3.29 6.67
CA VAL A 47 5.16 3.07 6.88
C VAL A 47 4.54 4.44 7.22
N PRO A 48 3.65 4.99 6.36
CA PRO A 48 3.19 6.37 6.50
C PRO A 48 2.04 6.52 7.53
N TYR A 49 1.96 5.59 8.49
CA TYR A 49 0.95 5.54 9.55
C TYR A 49 1.60 5.24 10.91
N ALA A 50 0.85 5.52 12.00
CA ALA A 50 1.27 5.14 13.34
C ALA A 50 1.38 3.61 13.48
N PRO A 51 2.25 3.10 14.38
CA PRO A 51 2.43 1.67 14.61
C PRO A 51 1.13 0.93 14.95
N GLY A 52 1.12 -0.39 14.72
CA GLY A 52 0.01 -1.29 15.05
C GLY A 52 -1.11 -1.36 14.02
N GLY A 53 -1.04 -0.58 12.91
CA GLY A 53 -1.94 -0.72 11.77
C GLY A 53 -1.49 -1.80 10.78
N THR A 54 -2.35 -2.10 9.79
CA THR A 54 -2.10 -3.16 8.79
C THR A 54 -0.74 -3.04 8.10
N SER A 55 -0.36 -1.84 7.63
CA SER A 55 0.92 -1.61 6.96
C SER A 55 2.13 -1.89 7.87
N ASP A 56 2.06 -1.49 9.14
CA ASP A 56 3.13 -1.70 10.12
C ASP A 56 3.31 -3.19 10.45
N ILE A 57 2.20 -3.90 10.67
CA ILE A 57 2.21 -5.35 10.95
C ILE A 57 2.86 -6.11 9.78
N LEU A 58 2.50 -5.77 8.53
CA LEU A 58 3.04 -6.41 7.33
C LEU A 58 4.52 -6.08 7.12
N ALA A 59 4.91 -4.80 7.27
CA ALA A 59 6.30 -4.40 7.14
C ALA A 59 7.21 -5.18 8.11
N ARG A 60 6.81 -5.29 9.37
CA ARG A 60 7.56 -6.04 10.39
C ARG A 60 7.54 -7.55 10.13
N ALA A 61 6.42 -8.10 9.67
CA ALA A 61 6.31 -9.53 9.36
C ALA A 61 7.27 -9.96 8.23
N LEU A 62 7.47 -9.08 7.23
CA LEU A 62 8.28 -9.38 6.04
C LEU A 62 9.77 -9.00 6.21
N SER A 63 10.09 -8.09 7.15
CA SER A 63 11.44 -7.51 7.28
C SER A 63 12.55 -8.56 7.45
N GLY A 64 12.34 -9.58 8.28
CA GLY A 64 13.34 -10.61 8.56
C GLY A 64 13.65 -11.47 7.33
N GLU A 65 12.63 -12.02 6.69
CA GLU A 65 12.77 -12.90 5.53
C GLU A 65 13.37 -12.15 4.32
N VAL A 66 12.84 -10.95 4.04
CA VAL A 66 13.32 -10.13 2.92
C VAL A 66 14.74 -9.65 3.18
N GLY A 67 15.06 -9.24 4.41
CA GLY A 67 16.42 -8.83 4.78
C GLY A 67 17.43 -9.97 4.56
N LYS A 68 17.11 -11.18 5.03
CA LYS A 68 17.93 -12.38 4.80
C LYS A 68 18.12 -12.67 3.30
N ALA A 69 17.05 -12.63 2.51
CA ALA A 69 17.09 -12.93 1.08
C ALA A 69 17.88 -11.89 0.26
N LEU A 70 17.88 -10.62 0.69
CA LEU A 70 18.64 -9.54 0.05
C LEU A 70 20.07 -9.40 0.60
N GLY A 71 20.41 -10.09 1.69
CA GLY A 71 21.68 -9.89 2.41
C GLY A 71 21.75 -8.48 3.04
N ALA A 72 20.63 -7.89 3.41
CA ALA A 72 20.47 -6.52 3.88
C ALA A 72 19.82 -6.48 5.28
N THR A 73 20.05 -5.39 6.02
CA THR A 73 19.29 -5.10 7.23
C THR A 73 18.01 -4.33 6.84
N VAL A 74 16.83 -4.87 7.19
CA VAL A 74 15.56 -4.17 6.93
C VAL A 74 15.02 -3.57 8.22
N VAL A 75 14.76 -2.27 8.22
CA VAL A 75 14.19 -1.54 9.35
C VAL A 75 12.86 -0.91 8.96
N VAL A 76 11.89 -0.91 9.87
CA VAL A 76 10.58 -0.28 9.68
C VAL A 76 10.59 1.07 10.38
N ASP A 77 10.24 2.12 9.64
CA ASP A 77 10.21 3.51 10.11
C ASP A 77 8.83 4.13 9.89
N ASN A 78 8.11 4.35 10.99
CA ASN A 78 6.77 4.92 10.93
C ASN A 78 6.85 6.45 10.78
N LYS A 79 6.27 6.99 9.69
CA LYS A 79 6.22 8.43 9.36
C LYS A 79 4.77 8.89 9.15
N PRO A 80 3.95 8.95 10.21
CA PRO A 80 2.54 9.29 10.09
C PRO A 80 2.34 10.77 9.75
N GLY A 81 1.25 11.07 9.05
CA GLY A 81 0.78 12.44 8.81
C GLY A 81 0.03 12.58 7.49
N ALA A 82 -0.99 13.45 7.49
CA ALA A 82 -1.82 13.78 6.35
C ALA A 82 -2.31 12.54 5.57
N ASN A 83 -2.92 11.56 6.26
CA ASN A 83 -3.37 10.30 5.67
C ASN A 83 -2.27 9.56 4.88
N GLY A 84 -1.03 9.56 5.38
CA GLY A 84 0.09 8.88 4.73
C GLY A 84 0.84 9.72 3.68
N VAL A 85 0.37 10.91 3.35
CA VAL A 85 1.01 11.78 2.34
C VAL A 85 2.43 12.13 2.73
N LEU A 86 2.70 12.45 4.01
CA LEU A 86 4.05 12.85 4.44
C LEU A 86 5.08 11.75 4.26
N GLY A 87 4.76 10.51 4.68
CA GLY A 87 5.65 9.37 4.50
C GLY A 87 5.83 8.98 3.03
N SER A 88 4.78 9.11 2.21
CA SER A 88 4.83 8.83 0.78
C SER A 88 5.69 9.85 0.03
N ASP A 89 5.56 11.14 0.35
CA ASP A 89 6.36 12.22 -0.21
C ASP A 89 7.86 12.07 0.12
N LEU A 90 8.17 11.62 1.36
CA LEU A 90 9.54 11.29 1.76
C LEU A 90 10.16 10.23 0.85
N VAL A 91 9.41 9.17 0.51
CA VAL A 91 9.92 8.11 -0.37
C VAL A 91 9.99 8.59 -1.82
N ALA A 92 9.01 9.33 -2.31
CA ALA A 92 9.01 9.91 -3.64
C ALA A 92 10.25 10.78 -3.90
N LYS A 93 10.76 11.47 -2.87
CA LYS A 93 11.95 12.35 -2.91
C LYS A 93 13.24 11.69 -2.42
N SER A 94 13.21 10.41 -2.08
CA SER A 94 14.40 9.70 -1.59
C SER A 94 15.38 9.38 -2.72
N ALA A 95 16.61 8.97 -2.33
CA ALA A 95 17.59 8.46 -3.29
C ALA A 95 17.01 7.24 -4.03
N PRO A 96 17.12 7.18 -5.36
CA PRO A 96 16.55 6.09 -6.16
C PRO A 96 17.49 4.88 -6.21
N ASP A 97 17.94 4.39 -5.07
CA ASP A 97 18.90 3.29 -4.93
C ASP A 97 18.28 2.01 -4.32
N GLY A 98 16.95 2.02 -4.09
CA GLY A 98 16.21 0.89 -3.53
C GLY A 98 16.37 0.70 -2.03
N THR A 99 17.05 1.61 -1.31
CA THR A 99 17.23 1.51 0.14
C THR A 99 16.11 2.18 0.95
N THR A 100 15.26 2.97 0.31
CA THR A 100 14.08 3.56 0.95
C THR A 100 12.83 3.12 0.19
N LEU A 101 11.97 2.36 0.87
CA LEU A 101 10.74 1.78 0.32
C LEU A 101 9.53 2.34 1.05
N LEU A 102 8.39 2.39 0.39
CA LEU A 102 7.10 2.73 0.97
C LEU A 102 6.22 1.49 1.03
N LEU A 103 5.70 1.14 2.19
CA LEU A 103 4.63 0.16 2.35
C LEU A 103 3.39 0.88 2.89
N THR A 104 2.34 0.92 2.07
CA THR A 104 1.16 1.74 2.36
C THR A 104 -0.12 1.11 1.84
N ASP A 105 -1.27 1.59 2.34
CA ASP A 105 -2.56 1.33 1.72
C ASP A 105 -2.67 2.09 0.40
N VAL A 106 -2.94 1.34 -0.65
CA VAL A 106 -3.00 1.85 -2.04
C VAL A 106 -4.17 2.80 -2.23
N SER A 107 -5.34 2.43 -1.67
CA SER A 107 -6.58 3.18 -1.92
C SER A 107 -6.50 4.62 -1.45
N GLY A 108 -5.74 4.90 -0.37
CA GLY A 108 -5.49 6.26 0.08
C GLY A 108 -4.72 7.13 -0.93
N LEU A 109 -3.81 6.51 -1.70
CA LEU A 109 -3.04 7.20 -2.74
C LEU A 109 -3.82 7.36 -4.04
N THR A 110 -4.52 6.31 -4.47
CA THR A 110 -5.23 6.28 -5.76
C THR A 110 -6.52 7.09 -5.72
N SER A 111 -7.21 7.15 -4.57
CA SER A 111 -8.44 7.92 -4.39
C SER A 111 -8.20 9.42 -4.21
N ALA A 112 -7.06 9.81 -3.64
CA ALA A 112 -6.81 11.19 -3.24
C ALA A 112 -7.05 12.23 -4.34
N PRO A 113 -6.54 12.07 -5.59
CA PRO A 113 -6.80 13.02 -6.66
C PRO A 113 -8.28 13.09 -7.06
N ALA A 114 -8.96 11.95 -7.08
CA ALA A 114 -10.38 11.86 -7.46
C ALA A 114 -11.30 12.55 -6.43
N LEU A 115 -10.86 12.63 -5.20
CA LEU A 115 -11.59 13.24 -4.07
C LEU A 115 -11.18 14.70 -3.82
N GLY A 116 -10.35 15.27 -4.70
CA GLY A 116 -9.94 16.67 -4.65
C GLY A 116 -8.71 16.98 -3.80
N ALA A 117 -8.03 15.97 -3.25
CA ALA A 117 -6.79 16.18 -2.50
C ALA A 117 -5.64 16.58 -3.42
N LYS A 118 -4.86 17.57 -3.00
CA LYS A 118 -3.61 17.97 -3.66
C LYS A 118 -2.45 17.23 -3.02
N LEU A 119 -1.89 16.26 -3.74
CA LEU A 119 -0.67 15.58 -3.31
C LEU A 119 0.57 16.40 -3.68
N PRO A 120 1.63 16.43 -2.84
CA PRO A 120 2.90 17.10 -3.14
C PRO A 120 3.79 16.29 -4.11
N PHE A 121 3.29 15.14 -4.60
CA PHE A 121 3.92 14.24 -5.56
C PHE A 121 2.87 13.67 -6.52
N ASP A 122 3.31 13.18 -7.66
CA ASP A 122 2.51 12.45 -8.65
C ASP A 122 2.76 10.95 -8.46
N LEU A 123 1.72 10.19 -8.09
CA LEU A 123 1.84 8.74 -7.85
C LEU A 123 2.49 7.99 -9.02
N ALA A 124 2.13 8.35 -10.26
CA ALA A 124 2.61 7.66 -11.45
C ALA A 124 4.02 8.09 -11.90
N LYS A 125 4.47 9.30 -11.51
CA LYS A 125 5.76 9.87 -11.95
C LYS A 125 6.84 9.79 -10.89
N ASP A 126 6.46 9.86 -9.60
CA ASP A 126 7.41 10.03 -8.49
C ASP A 126 7.58 8.77 -7.66
N LEU A 127 6.70 7.76 -7.84
CA LEU A 127 6.80 6.45 -7.19
C LEU A 127 6.87 5.33 -8.23
N ALA A 128 7.80 4.39 -8.04
CA ALA A 128 7.90 3.16 -8.81
C ALA A 128 7.16 2.04 -8.05
N PRO A 129 6.08 1.46 -8.61
CA PRO A 129 5.41 0.32 -8.02
C PRO A 129 6.31 -0.91 -8.05
N ILE A 130 6.37 -1.65 -6.93
CA ILE A 130 7.13 -2.89 -6.83
C ILE A 130 6.19 -4.09 -6.91
N THR A 131 5.26 -4.21 -5.95
CA THR A 131 4.27 -5.29 -5.92
C THR A 131 3.13 -4.96 -4.96
N MET A 132 1.98 -5.58 -5.15
CA MET A 132 1.00 -5.68 -4.09
C MET A 132 1.50 -6.68 -3.04
N ILE A 133 1.26 -6.39 -1.77
CA ILE A 133 1.61 -7.24 -0.65
C ILE A 133 0.42 -8.09 -0.26
N THR A 134 -0.70 -7.47 0.15
CA THR A 134 -1.90 -8.18 0.58
C THR A 134 -3.17 -7.42 0.21
N TYR A 135 -4.27 -8.19 0.17
CA TYR A 135 -5.63 -7.71 0.33
C TYR A 135 -6.17 -8.15 1.70
N SER A 136 -6.85 -7.26 2.40
CA SER A 136 -7.55 -7.56 3.65
C SER A 136 -8.92 -6.88 3.60
N PRO A 137 -10.05 -7.61 3.72
CA PRO A 137 -11.35 -6.97 3.78
C PRO A 137 -11.44 -6.09 5.02
N HIS A 138 -12.30 -5.10 4.99
CA HIS A 138 -12.62 -4.36 6.20
C HIS A 138 -13.60 -5.15 7.07
N LEU A 139 -13.40 -5.10 8.38
CA LEU A 139 -14.42 -5.46 9.36
C LEU A 139 -15.14 -4.19 9.78
N LEU A 140 -16.47 -4.23 9.80
CA LEU A 140 -17.26 -3.25 10.51
C LEU A 140 -17.38 -3.69 11.95
N VAL A 141 -16.72 -2.96 12.83
CA VAL A 141 -16.70 -3.25 14.27
C VAL A 141 -17.32 -2.12 15.06
N VAL A 142 -17.82 -2.47 16.23
CA VAL A 142 -18.38 -1.54 17.21
C VAL A 142 -17.78 -1.79 18.58
N ASN A 143 -17.78 -0.74 19.41
CA ASN A 143 -17.53 -0.90 20.85
C ASN A 143 -18.62 -1.81 21.46
N PRO A 144 -18.27 -2.77 22.33
CA PRO A 144 -19.25 -3.68 22.95
C PRO A 144 -20.38 -3.01 23.74
N SER A 145 -20.21 -1.77 24.17
CA SER A 145 -21.27 -0.97 24.84
C SER A 145 -22.44 -0.62 23.90
N ILE A 146 -22.23 -0.67 22.58
CA ILE A 146 -23.29 -0.53 21.59
C ILE A 146 -24.15 -1.79 21.63
N ALA A 147 -25.45 -1.65 21.90
CA ALA A 147 -26.37 -2.79 22.05
C ALA A 147 -26.58 -3.59 20.75
N ALA A 148 -26.37 -2.96 19.59
CA ALA A 148 -26.54 -3.58 18.26
C ALA A 148 -25.66 -4.83 18.12
N LYS A 149 -26.26 -5.93 17.67
CA LYS A 149 -25.63 -7.22 17.39
C LYS A 149 -25.59 -7.54 15.91
N THR A 150 -26.38 -6.83 15.12
CA THR A 150 -26.49 -6.98 13.67
C THR A 150 -26.32 -5.64 12.97
N LEU A 151 -26.05 -5.69 11.67
CA LEU A 151 -25.93 -4.46 10.88
C LEU A 151 -27.23 -3.66 10.78
N PRO A 152 -28.41 -4.25 10.58
CA PRO A 152 -29.69 -3.54 10.66
C PRO A 152 -29.93 -2.85 12.00
N GLU A 153 -29.60 -3.51 13.12
CA GLU A 153 -29.71 -2.91 14.45
C GLU A 153 -28.77 -1.74 14.63
N LEU A 154 -27.53 -1.80 14.10
CA LEU A 154 -26.60 -0.67 14.10
C LEU A 154 -27.17 0.52 13.33
N VAL A 155 -27.76 0.28 12.17
CA VAL A 155 -28.37 1.33 11.34
C VAL A 155 -29.53 2.00 12.10
N ALA A 156 -30.41 1.18 12.71
CA ALA A 156 -31.53 1.70 13.50
C ALA A 156 -31.03 2.55 14.70
N ALA A 157 -30.07 2.03 15.46
CA ALA A 157 -29.49 2.73 16.60
C ALA A 157 -28.76 4.02 16.18
N SER A 158 -28.06 4.00 15.04
CA SER A 158 -27.36 5.16 14.49
C SER A 158 -28.32 6.28 14.10
N LYS A 159 -29.44 5.93 13.45
CA LYS A 159 -30.49 6.88 13.06
C LYS A 159 -31.24 7.47 14.26
N ALA A 160 -31.38 6.70 15.33
CA ALA A 160 -32.04 7.16 16.57
C ALA A 160 -31.16 8.08 17.44
N LYS A 161 -29.82 8.04 17.22
CA LYS A 161 -28.89 8.84 18.01
C LYS A 161 -28.76 10.25 17.45
N ALA A 162 -29.17 11.25 18.19
CA ALA A 162 -28.94 12.66 17.83
C ALA A 162 -27.43 12.92 17.66
N GLY A 163 -27.03 13.52 16.53
CA GLY A 163 -25.64 13.75 16.17
C GLY A 163 -24.88 12.53 15.65
N GLY A 164 -25.56 11.37 15.49
CA GLY A 164 -24.97 10.15 14.93
C GLY A 164 -23.96 9.45 15.83
N PHE A 165 -23.29 8.43 15.30
CA PHE A 165 -22.15 7.78 15.95
C PHE A 165 -20.82 8.40 15.48
N SER A 166 -19.84 8.46 16.40
CA SER A 166 -18.45 8.75 16.03
C SER A 166 -17.84 7.53 15.36
N ALA A 167 -17.44 7.69 14.10
CA ALA A 167 -16.80 6.66 13.28
C ALA A 167 -15.29 6.93 13.19
N ALA A 168 -14.48 6.06 13.76
CA ALA A 168 -13.03 6.19 13.71
C ALA A 168 -12.50 5.92 12.30
N THR A 169 -11.54 6.73 11.84
CA THR A 169 -10.90 6.59 10.53
C THR A 169 -9.38 6.78 10.63
N VAL A 170 -8.66 6.45 9.57
CA VAL A 170 -7.19 6.64 9.50
C VAL A 170 -6.84 7.95 8.78
N GLY A 171 -7.76 8.92 8.84
CA GLY A 171 -7.67 10.21 8.15
C GLY A 171 -8.63 10.30 6.96
N ALA A 172 -8.90 11.54 6.54
CA ALA A 172 -9.78 11.81 5.41
C ALA A 172 -9.24 11.17 4.12
N GLY A 173 -10.11 10.49 3.36
CA GLY A 173 -9.73 9.75 2.15
C GLY A 173 -9.01 8.42 2.38
N SER A 174 -8.77 7.99 3.60
CA SER A 174 -8.25 6.65 3.86
C SER A 174 -9.27 5.56 3.47
N ALA A 175 -8.79 4.33 3.17
CA ALA A 175 -9.68 3.22 2.86
C ALA A 175 -10.76 2.98 3.94
N PRO A 176 -10.46 3.02 5.25
CA PRO A 176 -11.49 3.00 6.30
C PRO A 176 -12.50 4.15 6.25
N HIS A 177 -12.04 5.37 5.96
CA HIS A 177 -12.94 6.53 5.80
C HIS A 177 -13.88 6.33 4.61
N LEU A 178 -13.34 5.93 3.46
CA LEU A 178 -14.12 5.70 2.24
C LEU A 178 -15.15 4.59 2.41
N ALA A 179 -14.79 3.51 3.12
CA ALA A 179 -15.73 2.44 3.45
C ALA A 179 -16.86 2.95 4.34
N GLY A 180 -16.53 3.73 5.37
CA GLY A 180 -17.52 4.35 6.27
C GLY A 180 -18.43 5.34 5.55
N ALA A 181 -17.87 6.22 4.72
CA ALA A 181 -18.64 7.21 3.95
C ALA A 181 -19.58 6.56 2.93
N LEU A 182 -19.10 5.54 2.22
CA LEU A 182 -19.94 4.75 1.32
C LEU A 182 -21.09 4.07 2.07
N PHE A 183 -20.80 3.44 3.21
CA PHE A 183 -21.81 2.81 4.03
C PHE A 183 -22.83 3.82 4.57
N ALA A 184 -22.38 4.95 5.11
CA ALA A 184 -23.23 6.00 5.62
C ALA A 184 -24.22 6.49 4.55
N ARG A 185 -23.72 6.72 3.33
CA ARG A 185 -24.55 7.11 2.18
C ARG A 185 -25.61 6.06 1.81
N LEU A 186 -25.20 4.79 1.70
CA LEU A 186 -26.10 3.69 1.31
C LEU A 186 -27.17 3.39 2.35
N SER A 187 -26.83 3.50 3.63
CA SER A 187 -27.72 3.21 4.75
C SER A 187 -28.53 4.41 5.23
N GLY A 188 -28.14 5.63 4.83
CA GLY A 188 -28.77 6.89 5.28
C GLY A 188 -28.51 7.15 6.77
N VAL A 189 -27.38 6.69 7.32
CA VAL A 189 -26.93 7.06 8.67
C VAL A 189 -26.04 8.29 8.61
N GLU A 190 -26.08 9.09 9.67
CA GLU A 190 -25.18 10.23 9.84
C GLU A 190 -24.09 9.84 10.83
N TRP A 191 -22.85 9.68 10.36
CA TRP A 191 -21.69 9.42 11.19
C TRP A 191 -20.76 10.63 11.23
N VAL A 192 -20.21 10.89 12.41
CA VAL A 192 -19.15 11.89 12.60
C VAL A 192 -17.81 11.19 12.47
N PHE A 193 -17.09 11.46 11.39
CA PHE A 193 -15.79 10.84 11.15
C PHE A 193 -14.70 11.49 11.98
N VAL A 194 -14.02 10.67 12.82
CA VAL A 194 -12.92 11.09 13.69
C VAL A 194 -11.62 10.57 13.13
N PRO A 195 -10.70 11.45 12.65
CA PRO A 195 -9.46 11.04 12.04
C PRO A 195 -8.37 10.72 13.06
N TYR A 196 -7.68 9.60 12.87
CA TYR A 196 -6.51 9.14 13.64
C TYR A 196 -5.28 9.05 12.75
N LYS A 197 -4.08 9.00 13.36
CA LYS A 197 -2.80 8.89 12.63
C LYS A 197 -2.47 7.47 12.15
N GLY A 198 -3.32 6.48 12.46
CA GLY A 198 -3.16 5.09 12.07
C GLY A 198 -4.23 4.17 12.63
N GLY A 199 -4.40 2.99 12.01
CA GLY A 199 -5.44 2.02 12.37
C GLY A 199 -5.30 1.48 13.79
N GLY A 200 -4.08 1.27 14.29
CA GLY A 200 -3.85 0.81 15.66
C GLY A 200 -4.36 1.80 16.70
N GLN A 201 -4.06 3.10 16.55
CA GLN A 201 -4.56 4.15 17.43
C GLN A 201 -6.09 4.25 17.37
N ALA A 202 -6.66 4.24 16.17
CA ALA A 202 -8.10 4.28 15.97
C ALA A 202 -8.83 3.11 16.66
N LEU A 203 -8.30 1.89 16.52
CA LEU A 203 -8.84 0.70 17.18
C LEU A 203 -8.80 0.80 18.70
N THR A 204 -7.69 1.30 19.27
CA THR A 204 -7.56 1.53 20.72
C THR A 204 -8.67 2.44 21.22
N ASP A 205 -8.99 3.51 20.51
CA ASP A 205 -10.02 4.46 20.88
C ASP A 205 -11.44 3.90 20.71
N VAL A 206 -11.67 3.02 19.73
CA VAL A 206 -12.93 2.29 19.62
C VAL A 206 -13.10 1.30 20.77
N VAL A 207 -12.04 0.58 21.16
CA VAL A 207 -12.04 -0.31 22.35
C VAL A 207 -12.34 0.48 23.62
N ALA A 208 -11.77 1.67 23.77
CA ALA A 208 -12.02 2.56 24.92
C ALA A 208 -13.41 3.21 24.90
N GLY A 209 -14.15 3.16 23.78
CA GLY A 209 -15.47 3.77 23.65
C GLY A 209 -15.45 5.26 23.26
N HIS A 210 -14.27 5.85 23.00
CA HIS A 210 -14.14 7.23 22.53
C HIS A 210 -14.72 7.41 21.12
N ALA A 211 -14.63 6.38 20.28
CA ALA A 211 -15.40 6.25 19.06
C ALA A 211 -16.26 4.97 19.12
N GLN A 212 -17.42 4.99 18.45
CA GLN A 212 -18.41 3.91 18.57
C GLN A 212 -18.23 2.84 17.50
N VAL A 213 -17.87 3.23 16.29
CA VAL A 213 -17.84 2.34 15.11
C VAL A 213 -16.57 2.55 14.30
N MET A 214 -16.16 1.54 13.55
CA MET A 214 -15.06 1.65 12.61
C MET A 214 -15.16 0.58 11.51
N PHE A 215 -14.90 0.96 10.27
CA PHE A 215 -14.39 0.04 9.24
C PHE A 215 -12.88 0.01 9.34
N ASN A 216 -12.27 -1.17 9.44
CA ASN A 216 -10.80 -1.26 9.42
C ASN A 216 -10.34 -2.60 8.85
N GLY A 217 -9.11 -2.64 8.31
CA GLY A 217 -8.53 -3.86 7.76
C GLY A 217 -8.53 -5.01 8.75
N MET A 218 -8.99 -6.17 8.31
CA MET A 218 -9.20 -7.35 9.16
C MET A 218 -7.91 -7.76 9.88
N LEU A 219 -6.74 -7.68 9.22
CA LEU A 219 -5.45 -8.05 9.80
C LEU A 219 -5.17 -7.37 11.15
N ALA A 220 -5.41 -6.07 11.23
CA ALA A 220 -5.18 -5.32 12.49
C ALA A 220 -6.34 -5.45 13.48
N THR A 221 -7.55 -5.80 13.00
CA THR A 221 -8.78 -5.75 13.80
C THR A 221 -9.14 -7.10 14.42
N LEU A 222 -8.84 -8.20 13.72
CA LEU A 222 -9.23 -9.55 14.12
C LEU A 222 -8.77 -9.96 15.53
N PRO A 223 -7.57 -9.60 16.01
CA PRO A 223 -7.16 -9.92 17.38
C PRO A 223 -8.09 -9.34 18.45
N MET A 224 -8.60 -8.11 18.25
CA MET A 224 -9.53 -7.45 19.18
C MET A 224 -10.93 -8.05 19.12
N VAL A 225 -11.34 -8.54 17.95
CA VAL A 225 -12.60 -9.29 17.80
C VAL A 225 -12.48 -10.64 18.51
N LYS A 226 -11.41 -11.40 18.30
CA LYS A 226 -11.17 -12.70 18.96
C LYS A 226 -11.07 -12.61 20.48
N SER A 227 -10.56 -11.48 21.00
CA SER A 227 -10.50 -11.20 22.45
C SER A 227 -11.77 -10.55 23.02
N ASN A 228 -12.84 -10.42 22.24
CA ASN A 228 -14.10 -9.77 22.60
C ASN A 228 -13.98 -8.30 23.02
N GLN A 229 -12.88 -7.64 22.70
CA GLN A 229 -12.71 -6.21 22.93
C GLN A 229 -13.52 -5.35 21.94
N LEU A 230 -13.78 -5.89 20.76
CA LEU A 230 -14.67 -5.31 19.76
C LEU A 230 -15.69 -6.34 19.27
N ARG A 231 -16.89 -5.88 18.95
CA ARG A 231 -17.90 -6.70 18.29
C ARG A 231 -17.84 -6.44 16.79
N VAL A 232 -17.65 -7.51 16.00
CA VAL A 232 -17.78 -7.45 14.53
C VAL A 232 -19.24 -7.66 14.14
N LEU A 233 -19.74 -6.84 13.21
CA LEU A 233 -21.11 -6.92 12.69
C LEU A 233 -21.17 -7.36 11.25
N ALA A 234 -20.15 -7.06 10.46
CA ALA A 234 -20.09 -7.47 9.06
C ALA A 234 -18.65 -7.46 8.52
N VAL A 235 -18.42 -8.20 7.45
CA VAL A 235 -17.19 -8.15 6.64
C VAL A 235 -17.49 -7.52 5.28
N SER A 236 -16.58 -6.75 4.73
CA SER A 236 -16.79 -6.00 3.49
C SER A 236 -16.38 -6.73 2.21
N SER A 237 -16.06 -8.02 2.29
CA SER A 237 -15.75 -8.88 1.16
C SER A 237 -17.01 -9.31 0.40
N ASP A 238 -16.82 -9.88 -0.80
CA ASP A 238 -17.88 -10.48 -1.63
C ASP A 238 -18.46 -11.77 -1.02
N LYS A 239 -17.68 -12.44 -0.18
CA LYS A 239 -18.04 -13.67 0.54
C LYS A 239 -17.66 -13.54 1.99
N ARG A 240 -18.31 -14.32 2.86
CA ARG A 240 -17.89 -14.47 4.24
C ARG A 240 -16.44 -14.95 4.31
N TRP A 241 -15.71 -14.43 5.26
CA TRP A 241 -14.30 -14.79 5.38
C TRP A 241 -14.12 -16.11 6.14
N PRO A 242 -13.22 -16.99 5.69
CA PRO A 242 -13.10 -18.34 6.29
C PRO A 242 -12.81 -18.36 7.80
N THR A 243 -12.11 -17.35 8.32
CA THR A 243 -11.81 -17.26 9.76
C THR A 243 -12.95 -16.63 10.59
N LEU A 244 -14.01 -16.14 9.94
CA LEU A 244 -15.22 -15.58 10.54
C LEU A 244 -16.49 -16.06 9.79
N PRO A 245 -16.74 -17.37 9.72
CA PRO A 245 -17.79 -17.92 8.87
C PRO A 245 -19.20 -17.50 9.26
N ASP A 246 -19.40 -17.15 10.55
CA ASP A 246 -20.71 -16.72 11.08
C ASP A 246 -20.96 -15.22 10.88
N VAL A 247 -19.93 -14.44 10.51
CA VAL A 247 -20.06 -13.00 10.27
C VAL A 247 -20.57 -12.77 8.85
N PRO A 248 -21.75 -12.15 8.67
CA PRO A 248 -22.29 -11.88 7.34
C PRO A 248 -21.45 -10.83 6.62
N THR A 249 -21.56 -10.81 5.29
CA THR A 249 -21.04 -9.68 4.52
C THR A 249 -21.96 -8.47 4.66
N VAL A 250 -21.42 -7.28 4.38
CA VAL A 250 -22.23 -6.06 4.30
C VAL A 250 -23.29 -6.21 3.19
N ALA A 251 -22.92 -6.89 2.08
CA ALA A 251 -23.82 -7.18 0.98
C ALA A 251 -24.99 -8.08 1.40
N GLU A 252 -24.72 -9.18 2.13
CA GLU A 252 -25.75 -10.07 2.69
C GLU A 252 -26.67 -9.34 3.69
N SER A 253 -26.16 -8.29 4.34
CA SER A 253 -26.88 -7.51 5.34
C SER A 253 -27.77 -6.39 4.75
N GLY A 254 -28.01 -6.40 3.43
CA GLY A 254 -28.96 -5.49 2.76
C GLY A 254 -28.29 -4.39 1.89
N TYR A 255 -26.96 -4.47 1.65
CA TYR A 255 -26.24 -3.50 0.82
C TYR A 255 -25.51 -4.20 -0.33
N PRO A 256 -26.26 -4.70 -1.34
CA PRO A 256 -25.69 -5.47 -2.43
C PRO A 256 -24.61 -4.66 -3.19
N GLY A 257 -23.52 -5.32 -3.57
CA GLY A 257 -22.40 -4.69 -4.24
C GLY A 257 -21.44 -3.91 -3.32
N PHE A 258 -21.69 -3.86 -2.01
CA PHE A 258 -20.72 -3.29 -1.07
C PHE A 258 -19.47 -4.15 -1.00
N LEU A 259 -18.38 -3.63 -1.52
CA LEU A 259 -17.08 -4.30 -1.55
C LEU A 259 -15.97 -3.28 -1.29
N THR A 260 -15.34 -3.39 -0.13
CA THR A 260 -14.21 -2.54 0.26
C THR A 260 -13.10 -3.38 0.91
N GLY A 261 -11.93 -2.81 1.07
CA GLY A 261 -10.81 -3.48 1.71
C GLY A 261 -9.55 -2.64 1.67
N SER A 262 -8.55 -3.13 2.36
CA SER A 262 -7.22 -2.57 2.42
C SER A 262 -6.32 -3.31 1.45
N PHE A 263 -5.81 -2.63 0.45
CA PHE A 263 -4.82 -3.13 -0.50
C PHE A 263 -3.46 -2.55 -0.13
N GLN A 264 -2.56 -3.40 0.33
CA GLN A 264 -1.23 -2.96 0.74
C GLN A 264 -0.25 -3.07 -0.40
N GLY A 265 0.39 -1.98 -0.77
CA GLY A 265 1.35 -1.90 -1.87
C GLY A 265 2.74 -1.50 -1.41
N LEU A 266 3.76 -1.98 -2.13
CA LEU A 266 5.15 -1.64 -1.95
C LEU A 266 5.64 -0.80 -3.12
N PHE A 267 6.35 0.29 -2.81
CA PHE A 267 6.87 1.24 -3.79
C PHE A 267 8.30 1.65 -3.45
N ALA A 268 9.01 2.17 -4.45
CA ALA A 268 10.28 2.89 -4.31
C ALA A 268 10.19 4.26 -4.99
N ALA A 269 11.25 5.08 -4.94
CA ALA A 269 11.35 6.29 -5.74
C ALA A 269 11.35 5.97 -7.24
N ALA A 270 10.69 6.78 -8.06
CA ALA A 270 10.44 6.49 -9.49
C ALA A 270 11.69 6.20 -10.34
N LYS A 271 12.84 6.81 -10.00
CA LYS A 271 14.09 6.65 -10.73
C LYS A 271 14.94 5.47 -10.25
N THR A 272 14.39 4.61 -9.39
CA THR A 272 15.08 3.38 -8.93
C THR A 272 15.34 2.47 -10.14
N PRO A 273 16.57 1.96 -10.32
CA PRO A 273 16.91 1.11 -11.45
C PRO A 273 15.98 -0.09 -11.60
N PRO A 274 15.57 -0.43 -12.84
CA PRO A 274 14.61 -1.52 -13.09
C PRO A 274 15.06 -2.88 -12.53
N GLU A 275 16.34 -3.15 -12.52
CA GLU A 275 16.93 -4.38 -11.96
C GLU A 275 16.74 -4.46 -10.44
N ILE A 276 16.81 -3.33 -9.72
CA ILE A 276 16.54 -3.27 -8.28
C ILE A 276 15.05 -3.49 -8.03
N ILE A 277 14.17 -2.85 -8.81
CA ILE A 277 12.70 -3.06 -8.72
C ILE A 277 12.36 -4.53 -8.96
N THR A 278 12.93 -5.14 -9.99
CA THR A 278 12.74 -6.57 -10.32
C THR A 278 13.22 -7.47 -9.18
N ARG A 279 14.38 -7.17 -8.59
CA ARG A 279 14.92 -7.94 -7.47
C ARG A 279 14.02 -7.82 -6.23
N LEU A 280 13.58 -6.61 -5.88
CA LEU A 280 12.66 -6.39 -4.76
C LEU A 280 11.32 -7.10 -4.99
N ASN A 281 10.72 -6.98 -6.20
CA ASN A 281 9.50 -7.70 -6.56
C ASN A 281 9.65 -9.22 -6.33
N ALA A 282 10.77 -9.80 -6.81
CA ALA A 282 11.02 -11.23 -6.67
C ALA A 282 11.16 -11.66 -5.21
N GLU A 283 11.92 -10.94 -4.38
CA GLU A 283 12.18 -11.37 -3.01
C GLU A 283 10.96 -11.15 -2.09
N PHE A 284 10.23 -10.04 -2.25
CA PHE A 284 8.95 -9.87 -1.55
C PHE A 284 7.92 -10.89 -2.00
N GLY A 285 7.86 -11.21 -3.31
CA GLY A 285 7.00 -12.25 -3.86
C GLY A 285 7.28 -13.63 -3.26
N LYS A 286 8.56 -14.02 -3.15
CA LYS A 286 8.97 -15.29 -2.53
C LYS A 286 8.60 -15.33 -1.04
N ALA A 287 8.86 -14.25 -0.30
CA ALA A 287 8.53 -14.17 1.12
C ALA A 287 7.02 -14.33 1.36
N LEU A 288 6.19 -13.69 0.51
CA LEU A 288 4.72 -13.80 0.59
C LEU A 288 4.18 -15.16 0.15
N ALA A 289 4.88 -15.85 -0.76
CA ALA A 289 4.51 -17.19 -1.24
C ALA A 289 4.97 -18.32 -0.30
N ALA A 290 5.87 -18.03 0.66
CA ALA A 290 6.32 -19.02 1.64
C ALA A 290 5.11 -19.59 2.41
N PRO A 291 4.97 -20.93 2.54
CA PRO A 291 3.78 -21.56 3.13
C PRO A 291 3.43 -21.01 4.51
N GLU A 292 4.41 -20.89 5.40
CA GLU A 292 4.21 -20.38 6.77
C GLU A 292 3.73 -18.91 6.78
N MET A 293 4.30 -18.05 5.92
CA MET A 293 3.88 -16.66 5.80
C MET A 293 2.47 -16.56 5.26
N ARG A 294 2.17 -17.34 4.22
CA ARG A 294 0.83 -17.38 3.61
C ARG A 294 -0.22 -17.83 4.61
N GLU A 295 0.01 -18.94 5.31
CA GLU A 295 -0.91 -19.47 6.32
C GLU A 295 -1.11 -18.46 7.45
N ARG A 296 -0.02 -17.89 7.96
CA ARG A 296 -0.06 -16.85 8.99
C ARG A 296 -0.90 -15.66 8.58
N LEU A 297 -0.69 -15.10 7.39
CA LEU A 297 -1.43 -13.93 6.92
C LEU A 297 -2.90 -14.27 6.67
N MET A 298 -3.19 -15.40 6.04
CA MET A 298 -4.57 -15.86 5.79
C MET A 298 -5.36 -16.07 7.09
N SER A 299 -4.74 -16.69 8.11
CA SER A 299 -5.37 -16.90 9.42
C SER A 299 -5.64 -15.60 10.19
N GLN A 300 -4.93 -14.55 9.83
CA GLN A 300 -5.10 -13.19 10.37
C GLN A 300 -5.99 -12.29 9.51
N GLY A 301 -6.56 -12.81 8.41
CA GLY A 301 -7.47 -12.04 7.56
C GLY A 301 -6.79 -11.17 6.50
N ALA A 302 -5.56 -11.51 6.12
CA ALA A 302 -4.85 -10.88 5.01
C ALA A 302 -4.47 -11.91 3.95
N GLU A 303 -4.94 -11.73 2.73
CA GLU A 303 -4.61 -12.58 1.60
C GLU A 303 -3.35 -12.04 0.90
N PRO A 304 -2.23 -12.80 0.87
CA PRO A 304 -1.08 -12.43 0.07
C PRO A 304 -1.44 -12.36 -1.42
N ARG A 305 -1.11 -11.24 -2.05
CA ARG A 305 -1.38 -10.99 -3.49
C ARG A 305 -0.17 -10.43 -4.22
N PRO A 306 1.02 -11.08 -4.15
CA PRO A 306 2.15 -10.62 -4.93
C PRO A 306 1.82 -10.70 -6.42
N MET A 307 2.25 -9.70 -7.17
CA MET A 307 2.03 -9.63 -8.60
C MET A 307 3.21 -8.99 -9.33
N PRO A 308 3.38 -9.26 -10.63
CA PRO A 308 4.36 -8.58 -11.46
C PRO A 308 4.16 -7.06 -11.45
N VAL A 309 5.25 -6.31 -11.61
CA VAL A 309 5.24 -4.82 -11.62
C VAL A 309 4.21 -4.24 -12.59
N ALA A 310 4.12 -4.80 -13.81
CA ALA A 310 3.15 -4.34 -14.81
C ALA A 310 1.71 -4.53 -14.33
N GLN A 311 1.38 -5.70 -13.80
CA GLN A 311 0.05 -6.00 -13.27
C GLN A 311 -0.31 -5.08 -12.10
N PHE A 312 0.66 -4.81 -11.21
CA PHE A 312 0.42 -3.88 -10.10
C PHE A 312 0.21 -2.46 -10.59
N THR A 313 0.96 -2.01 -11.61
CA THR A 313 0.75 -0.72 -12.25
C THR A 313 -0.65 -0.58 -12.85
N ASP A 314 -1.15 -1.61 -13.52
CA ASP A 314 -2.49 -1.61 -14.09
C ASP A 314 -3.57 -1.63 -13.01
N PHE A 315 -3.34 -2.36 -11.90
CA PHE A 315 -4.22 -2.31 -10.73
C PHE A 315 -4.34 -0.90 -10.15
N LEU A 316 -3.23 -0.17 -9.99
CA LEU A 316 -3.23 1.20 -9.47
C LEU A 316 -4.07 2.14 -10.35
N LYS A 317 -3.96 2.04 -11.67
CA LYS A 317 -4.77 2.81 -12.63
C LYS A 317 -6.25 2.47 -12.51
N ALA A 318 -6.58 1.19 -12.46
CA ALA A 318 -7.95 0.72 -12.35
C ALA A 318 -8.60 1.14 -11.02
N ASP A 319 -7.87 1.05 -9.91
CA ASP A 319 -8.35 1.48 -8.60
C ASP A 319 -8.60 3.00 -8.57
N GLY A 320 -7.70 3.81 -9.12
CA GLY A 320 -7.89 5.25 -9.27
C GLY A 320 -9.12 5.61 -10.12
N ALA A 321 -9.34 4.92 -11.24
CA ALA A 321 -10.51 5.12 -12.09
C ALA A 321 -11.81 4.74 -11.36
N LYS A 322 -11.82 3.64 -10.59
CA LYS A 322 -12.94 3.23 -9.74
C LYS A 322 -13.32 4.33 -8.75
N TRP A 323 -12.33 4.90 -8.07
CA TRP A 323 -12.57 5.97 -7.10
C TRP A 323 -13.07 7.26 -7.77
N ALA A 324 -12.55 7.59 -8.94
CA ALA A 324 -13.03 8.75 -9.72
C ALA A 324 -14.50 8.60 -10.12
N GLN A 325 -14.88 7.40 -10.58
CA GLN A 325 -16.28 7.09 -10.89
C GLN A 325 -17.16 7.17 -9.64
N LEU A 326 -16.75 6.53 -8.54
CA LEU A 326 -17.50 6.53 -7.28
C LEU A 326 -17.68 7.95 -6.73
N ALA A 327 -16.63 8.77 -6.74
CA ALA A 327 -16.71 10.18 -6.33
C ALA A 327 -17.73 10.98 -7.15
N LYS A 328 -17.73 10.76 -8.48
CA LYS A 328 -18.70 11.40 -9.37
C LYS A 328 -20.15 10.97 -9.10
N GLU A 329 -20.38 9.67 -8.89
CA GLU A 329 -21.72 9.11 -8.66
C GLU A 329 -22.25 9.43 -7.26
N THR A 330 -21.37 9.48 -6.27
CA THR A 330 -21.77 9.63 -4.87
C THR A 330 -21.61 11.03 -4.32
N GLY A 331 -20.83 11.88 -4.97
CA GLY A 331 -20.49 13.22 -4.46
C GLY A 331 -19.60 13.20 -3.22
N ILE A 332 -18.98 12.05 -2.87
CA ILE A 332 -18.02 11.95 -1.75
C ILE A 332 -16.81 12.83 -2.08
N LYS A 333 -16.47 13.72 -1.14
CA LYS A 333 -15.27 14.59 -1.20
C LYS A 333 -14.44 14.36 0.06
N ILE A 334 -13.16 14.70 -0.02
CA ILE A 334 -12.29 14.86 1.15
C ILE A 334 -12.27 16.35 1.45
N ASP A 335 -12.88 16.74 2.56
CA ASP A 335 -12.82 18.12 3.07
C ASP A 335 -11.53 18.33 3.88
#